data_56b45b7c8f1f40f9a37e4078be8e1b9d
#
_entry.id   56b45b7c8f1f40f9a37e4078be8e1b9d
#
_cell.length_a   1.000
_cell.length_b   1.000
_cell.length_c   1.000
_cell.angle_alpha   90.00
_cell.angle_beta   90.00
_cell.angle_gamma   90.00
#
_symmetry.space_group_name_H-M   'P 1'
#
loop_
_entity.id
_entity.type
_entity.pdbx_description
1 polymer ?
#
loop_
_entity_poly.entity_id
_entity_poly.type
_entity_poly.pdbx_seq_one_letter_code
_entity_poly.pdbx_strand_id
1 'polypeptide(L)'
;MRKLLAVVLAVILTVVAAIAWGFWTAGAAAGGNGGATATSVNQGATPTASVTGTVVTVSWAARTLANGTAVSGYLVKRYNAATSVEQTILSACTGTIAALTCNETGVPIGSWKYTVTPVIANSGRVR
;
A
#
# COMPACT_ATOMS: atom_id res chain seq x y z
N MET A 1 45.16 -8.23 27.09
CA MET A 1 43.78 -7.91 27.40
C MET A 1 43.06 -7.11 26.30
N ARG A 2 43.66 -6.09 25.72
CA ARG A 2 43.02 -5.28 24.65
C ARG A 2 42.68 -6.10 23.38
N LYS A 3 43.52 -7.06 23.01
CA LYS A 3 43.31 -7.89 21.81
C LYS A 3 42.19 -8.93 22.01
N LEU A 4 42.05 -9.48 23.22
CA LEU A 4 40.96 -10.40 23.55
C LEU A 4 39.60 -9.70 23.59
N LEU A 5 39.57 -8.46 24.10
CA LEU A 5 38.34 -7.68 24.14
C LEU A 5 37.82 -7.35 22.73
N ALA A 6 38.72 -7.02 21.80
CA ALA A 6 38.37 -6.74 20.42
C ALA A 6 37.82 -7.97 19.67
N VAL A 7 38.40 -9.15 19.94
CA VAL A 7 37.92 -10.41 19.33
C VAL A 7 36.56 -10.81 19.90
N VAL A 8 36.32 -10.66 21.19
CA VAL A 8 35.03 -10.95 21.83
C VAL A 8 33.95 -9.99 21.30
N LEU A 9 34.26 -8.71 21.12
CA LEU A 9 33.32 -7.72 20.58
C LEU A 9 32.97 -8.02 19.12
N ALA A 10 33.95 -8.41 18.31
CA ALA A 10 33.74 -8.81 16.93
C ALA A 10 32.86 -10.05 16.77
N VAL A 11 33.06 -11.05 17.67
CA VAL A 11 32.23 -12.27 17.67
C VAL A 11 30.79 -11.96 18.09
N ILE A 12 30.58 -11.09 19.07
CA ILE A 12 29.24 -10.69 19.50
C ILE A 12 28.51 -9.93 18.39
N LEU A 13 29.19 -9.04 17.67
CA LEU A 13 28.61 -8.29 16.54
C LEU A 13 28.24 -9.20 15.38
N THR A 14 29.04 -10.22 15.08
CA THR A 14 28.72 -11.17 13.99
C THR A 14 27.56 -12.09 14.36
N VAL A 15 27.42 -12.49 15.62
CA VAL A 15 26.30 -13.32 16.09
C VAL A 15 24.99 -12.53 16.06
N VAL A 16 25.01 -11.25 16.47
CA VAL A 16 23.82 -10.39 16.42
C VAL A 16 23.38 -10.13 14.99
N ALA A 17 24.31 -9.92 14.06
CA ALA A 17 23.99 -9.77 12.63
C ALA A 17 23.39 -11.07 12.04
N ALA A 18 23.90 -12.23 12.39
CA ALA A 18 23.38 -13.52 11.95
C ALA A 18 21.95 -13.79 12.48
N ILE A 19 21.66 -13.40 13.72
CA ILE A 19 20.31 -13.53 14.30
C ILE A 19 19.32 -12.59 13.60
N ALA A 20 19.73 -11.35 13.26
CA ALA A 20 18.88 -10.41 12.54
C ALA A 20 18.50 -10.90 11.13
N TRP A 21 19.44 -11.52 10.43
CA TRP A 21 19.17 -12.12 9.12
C TRP A 21 18.33 -13.40 9.22
N GLY A 22 18.55 -14.22 10.25
CA GLY A 22 17.77 -15.43 10.50
C GLY A 22 16.31 -15.15 10.81
N PHE A 23 16.01 -14.02 11.44
CA PHE A 23 14.64 -13.64 11.78
C PHE A 23 13.78 -13.37 10.52
N TRP A 24 14.36 -12.75 9.49
CA TRP A 24 13.64 -12.47 8.25
C TRP A 24 13.52 -13.68 7.31
N THR A 25 14.44 -14.63 7.42
CA THR A 25 14.43 -15.84 6.59
C THR A 25 13.72 -17.02 7.23
N ALA A 26 13.53 -17.01 8.57
CA ALA A 26 12.89 -18.12 9.29
C ALA A 26 11.42 -18.35 8.87
N GLY A 27 10.74 -17.32 8.42
CA GLY A 27 9.37 -17.44 7.90
C GLY A 27 9.26 -18.14 6.55
N ALA A 28 10.34 -18.15 5.77
CA ALA A 28 10.36 -18.75 4.44
C ALA A 28 10.86 -20.20 4.44
N ALA A 29 11.55 -20.63 5.51
CA ALA A 29 12.19 -21.93 5.58
C ALA A 29 11.40 -22.98 6.38
N ALA A 30 10.31 -22.62 6.99
CA ALA A 30 9.44 -23.56 7.64
C ALA A 30 8.77 -24.43 6.59
N GLY A 31 9.33 -25.59 6.33
CA GLY A 31 8.82 -26.59 5.38
C GLY A 31 7.45 -27.16 5.79
N GLY A 32 6.52 -26.28 6.10
CA GLY A 32 5.12 -26.62 6.23
C GLY A 32 4.50 -26.64 4.83
N ASN A 33 3.71 -27.64 4.54
CA ASN A 33 2.94 -27.75 3.30
C ASN A 33 1.85 -26.66 3.13
N GLY A 34 1.96 -25.57 3.88
CA GLY A 34 1.13 -24.40 3.76
C GLY A 34 1.81 -23.37 2.86
N GLY A 35 1.68 -23.51 1.55
CA GLY A 35 2.12 -22.49 0.63
C GLY A 35 1.28 -21.23 0.73
N ALA A 36 1.68 -20.27 1.57
CA ALA A 36 1.19 -18.92 1.44
C ALA A 36 2.04 -18.21 0.39
N THR A 37 1.56 -18.15 -0.82
CA THR A 37 2.18 -17.30 -1.84
C THR A 37 1.72 -15.87 -1.60
N ALA A 38 2.56 -15.08 -0.94
CA ALA A 38 2.33 -13.65 -0.86
C ALA A 38 2.58 -13.05 -2.25
N THR A 39 1.50 -12.64 -2.91
CA THR A 39 1.62 -11.85 -4.13
C THR A 39 1.55 -10.36 -3.74
N SER A 40 2.41 -9.56 -4.37
CA SER A 40 2.40 -8.12 -4.17
C SER A 40 1.39 -7.45 -5.10
N VAL A 41 0.79 -6.37 -4.59
CA VAL A 41 -0.01 -5.48 -5.43
C VAL A 41 0.93 -4.58 -6.21
N ASN A 42 0.74 -4.47 -7.51
CA ASN A 42 1.47 -3.50 -8.32
C ASN A 42 1.17 -2.08 -7.85
N GLN A 43 2.13 -1.19 -8.03
CA GLN A 43 1.97 0.22 -7.66
C GLN A 43 0.68 0.79 -8.25
N GLY A 44 -0.05 1.58 -7.46
CA GLY A 44 -1.27 2.25 -7.89
C GLY A 44 -1.04 3.12 -9.13
N ALA A 45 -2.08 3.27 -9.94
CA ALA A 45 -2.05 4.20 -11.06
C ALA A 45 -2.06 5.65 -10.56
N THR A 46 -1.34 6.53 -11.24
CA THR A 46 -1.51 7.97 -11.03
C THR A 46 -2.89 8.37 -11.56
N PRO A 47 -3.80 8.86 -10.71
CA PRO A 47 -5.11 9.28 -11.17
C PRO A 47 -5.03 10.59 -11.92
N THR A 48 -6.00 10.82 -12.81
CA THR A 48 -6.29 12.12 -13.41
C THR A 48 -7.55 12.69 -12.77
N ALA A 49 -7.57 13.99 -12.56
CA ALA A 49 -8.73 14.69 -12.03
C ALA A 49 -9.15 15.82 -12.96
N SER A 50 -10.45 15.92 -13.23
CA SER A 50 -11.06 17.03 -13.97
C SER A 50 -12.12 17.69 -13.11
N VAL A 51 -12.22 19.01 -13.19
CA VAL A 51 -13.11 19.81 -12.35
C VAL A 51 -14.20 20.43 -13.22
N THR A 52 -15.45 20.27 -12.79
CA THR A 52 -16.61 20.96 -13.38
C THR A 52 -17.48 21.52 -12.24
N GLY A 53 -17.40 22.83 -12.04
CA GLY A 53 -18.05 23.45 -10.89
C GLY A 53 -17.48 22.94 -9.55
N THR A 54 -18.32 22.35 -8.72
CA THR A 54 -17.93 21.73 -7.44
C THR A 54 -17.76 20.21 -7.54
N VAL A 55 -17.79 19.66 -8.76
CA VAL A 55 -17.63 18.23 -9.01
C VAL A 55 -16.23 17.96 -9.53
N VAL A 56 -15.53 17.03 -8.90
CA VAL A 56 -14.24 16.52 -9.36
C VAL A 56 -14.43 15.09 -9.83
N THR A 57 -14.16 14.86 -11.11
CA THR A 57 -14.13 13.52 -11.69
C THR A 57 -12.71 12.98 -11.60
N VAL A 58 -12.54 11.91 -10.84
CA VAL A 58 -11.25 11.22 -10.68
C VAL A 58 -11.30 9.94 -11.50
N SER A 59 -10.31 9.73 -12.35
CA SER A 59 -10.19 8.55 -13.21
C SER A 59 -8.81 7.93 -13.11
N TRP A 60 -8.72 6.62 -13.28
CA TRP A 60 -7.45 5.89 -13.19
C TRP A 60 -7.46 4.66 -14.09
N ALA A 61 -6.27 4.12 -14.34
CA ALA A 61 -6.11 2.89 -15.09
C ALA A 61 -6.28 1.65 -14.19
N ALA A 62 -6.80 0.58 -14.76
CA ALA A 62 -6.92 -0.71 -14.08
C ALA A 62 -5.54 -1.22 -13.61
N ARG A 63 -5.52 -1.89 -12.47
CA ARG A 63 -4.33 -2.53 -11.91
C ARG A 63 -4.60 -3.99 -11.61
N THR A 64 -3.53 -4.77 -11.65
CA THR A 64 -3.52 -6.19 -11.33
C THR A 64 -2.50 -6.47 -10.23
N LEU A 65 -2.61 -7.65 -9.64
CA LEU A 65 -1.56 -8.21 -8.81
C LEU A 65 -0.35 -8.59 -9.68
N ALA A 66 0.78 -8.84 -9.06
CA ALA A 66 2.00 -9.29 -9.75
C ALA A 66 1.80 -10.59 -10.53
N ASN A 67 0.84 -11.43 -10.13
CA ASN A 67 0.45 -12.66 -10.84
C ASN A 67 -0.59 -12.43 -11.96
N GLY A 68 -0.96 -11.19 -12.28
CA GLY A 68 -1.93 -10.84 -13.29
C GLY A 68 -3.40 -10.86 -12.86
N THR A 69 -3.70 -11.27 -11.63
CA THR A 69 -5.07 -11.28 -11.11
C THR A 69 -5.58 -9.84 -10.93
N ALA A 70 -6.81 -9.57 -11.34
CA ALA A 70 -7.44 -8.27 -11.15
C ALA A 70 -7.63 -7.95 -9.66
N VAL A 71 -7.49 -6.68 -9.29
CA VAL A 71 -7.82 -6.21 -7.94
C VAL A 71 -9.33 -6.16 -7.75
N SER A 72 -9.79 -6.20 -6.49
CA SER A 72 -11.22 -6.20 -6.17
C SER A 72 -11.86 -4.82 -6.29
N GLY A 73 -11.06 -3.78 -6.16
CA GLY A 73 -11.52 -2.40 -6.24
C GLY A 73 -10.41 -1.42 -5.91
N TYR A 74 -10.80 -0.18 -5.68
CA TYR A 74 -9.88 0.92 -5.45
C TYR A 74 -10.39 1.81 -4.31
N LEU A 75 -9.46 2.34 -3.55
CA LEU A 75 -9.71 3.33 -2.51
C LEU A 75 -9.16 4.68 -2.96
N VAL A 76 -10.02 5.69 -3.00
CA VAL A 76 -9.65 7.05 -3.39
C VAL A 76 -9.51 7.91 -2.14
N LYS A 77 -8.45 8.70 -2.07
CA LYS A 77 -8.22 9.66 -1.00
C LYS A 77 -7.90 11.03 -1.58
N ARG A 78 -8.34 12.07 -0.89
CA ARG A 78 -8.05 13.46 -1.21
C ARG A 78 -7.15 14.07 -0.15
N TYR A 79 -6.18 14.85 -0.57
CA TYR A 79 -5.25 15.57 0.29
C TYR A 79 -5.20 17.04 -0.09
N ASN A 80 -5.00 17.90 0.89
CA ASN A 80 -4.65 19.28 0.62
C ASN A 80 -3.29 19.33 -0.10
N ALA A 81 -3.24 20.03 -1.24
CA ALA A 81 -2.03 20.04 -2.07
C ALA A 81 -0.85 20.77 -1.42
N ALA A 82 -1.11 21.76 -0.57
CA ALA A 82 -0.07 22.54 0.11
C ALA A 82 0.43 21.86 1.38
N THR A 83 -0.46 21.27 2.19
CA THR A 83 -0.12 20.70 3.49
C THR A 83 0.06 19.19 3.49
N SER A 84 -0.38 18.52 2.42
CA SER A 84 -0.46 17.05 2.31
C SER A 84 -1.29 16.37 3.41
N VAL A 85 -2.19 17.11 4.03
CA VAL A 85 -3.12 16.59 5.03
C VAL A 85 -4.32 15.94 4.35
N GLU A 86 -4.63 14.70 4.76
CA GLU A 86 -5.80 13.97 4.24
C GLU A 86 -7.09 14.69 4.59
N GLN A 87 -7.98 14.77 3.61
CA GLN A 87 -9.31 15.34 3.75
C GLN A 87 -10.36 14.25 3.60
N THR A 88 -11.52 14.44 4.21
CA THR A 88 -12.63 13.51 4.04
C THR A 88 -13.07 13.47 2.60
N ILE A 89 -13.03 12.29 1.99
CA ILE A 89 -13.54 12.05 0.64
C ILE A 89 -15.07 12.06 0.64
N LEU A 90 -15.69 12.54 -0.41
CA LEU A 90 -17.14 12.76 -0.50
C LEU A 90 -17.79 11.94 -1.61
N SER A 91 -19.09 11.75 -1.48
CA SER A 91 -19.98 11.21 -2.51
C SER A 91 -19.55 9.84 -3.07
N ALA A 92 -19.61 9.67 -4.39
CA ALA A 92 -19.32 8.41 -5.06
C ALA A 92 -17.85 7.95 -4.98
N CYS A 93 -16.94 8.79 -4.46
CA CYS A 93 -15.54 8.43 -4.23
C CYS A 93 -15.29 7.79 -2.85
N THR A 94 -16.31 7.61 -2.02
CA THR A 94 -16.21 6.97 -0.70
C THR A 94 -16.15 5.45 -0.80
N GLY A 95 -15.46 4.82 0.13
CA GLY A 95 -15.37 3.37 0.22
C GLY A 95 -14.58 2.73 -0.92
N THR A 96 -14.77 1.43 -1.09
CA THR A 96 -14.13 0.65 -2.16
C THR A 96 -14.92 0.79 -3.46
N ILE A 97 -14.26 1.22 -4.52
CA ILE A 97 -14.86 1.50 -5.82
C ILE A 97 -14.41 0.43 -6.81
N ALA A 98 -15.35 -0.27 -7.43
CA ALA A 98 -15.05 -1.28 -8.45
C ALA A 98 -14.78 -0.67 -9.84
N ALA A 99 -15.35 0.51 -10.12
CA ALA A 99 -15.13 1.23 -11.36
C ALA A 99 -13.74 1.88 -11.44
N LEU A 100 -13.39 2.40 -12.60
CA LEU A 100 -12.13 3.11 -12.85
C LEU A 100 -12.27 4.63 -12.80
N THR A 101 -13.40 5.11 -12.32
CA THR A 101 -13.72 6.53 -12.18
C THR A 101 -14.70 6.74 -11.05
N CYS A 102 -14.66 7.91 -10.45
CA CYS A 102 -15.65 8.36 -9.48
C CYS A 102 -15.84 9.88 -9.55
N ASN A 103 -17.01 10.34 -9.12
CA ASN A 103 -17.34 11.76 -9.05
C ASN A 103 -17.45 12.17 -7.60
N GLU A 104 -16.57 13.05 -7.14
CA GLU A 104 -16.68 13.70 -5.85
C GLU A 104 -17.43 15.03 -5.99
N THR A 105 -18.59 15.12 -5.38
CA THR A 105 -19.46 16.33 -5.44
C THR A 105 -19.32 17.14 -4.16
N GLY A 106 -19.50 18.46 -4.27
CA GLY A 106 -19.40 19.35 -3.12
C GLY A 106 -17.98 19.60 -2.64
N VAL A 107 -17.00 19.46 -3.53
CA VAL A 107 -15.60 19.71 -3.19
C VAL A 107 -15.39 21.21 -2.96
N PRO A 108 -14.82 21.61 -1.80
CA PRO A 108 -14.55 23.02 -1.53
C PRO A 108 -13.54 23.60 -2.54
N ILE A 109 -13.58 24.92 -2.70
CA ILE A 109 -12.57 25.64 -3.48
C ILE A 109 -11.20 25.44 -2.84
N GLY A 110 -10.21 25.06 -3.63
CA GLY A 110 -8.85 24.82 -3.14
C GLY A 110 -8.02 24.01 -4.13
N SER A 111 -6.79 23.72 -3.74
CA SER A 111 -5.89 22.84 -4.47
C SER A 111 -5.84 21.47 -3.79
N TRP A 112 -6.19 20.43 -4.53
CA TRP A 112 -6.32 19.08 -4.02
C TRP A 112 -5.45 18.10 -4.78
N LYS A 113 -4.96 17.09 -4.08
CA LYS A 113 -4.30 15.91 -4.64
C LYS A 113 -5.15 14.68 -4.37
N TYR A 114 -5.25 13.82 -5.37
CA TYR A 114 -5.95 12.54 -5.24
C TYR A 114 -4.97 11.39 -5.34
N THR A 115 -5.20 10.38 -4.55
CA THR A 115 -4.50 9.10 -4.64
C THR A 115 -5.51 7.98 -4.85
N VAL A 116 -5.10 6.96 -5.59
CA VAL A 116 -5.90 5.76 -5.83
C VAL A 116 -5.06 4.56 -5.44
N THR A 117 -5.57 3.80 -4.49
CA THR A 117 -4.91 2.59 -4.00
C THR A 117 -5.73 1.38 -4.40
N PRO A 118 -5.17 0.43 -5.16
CA PRO A 118 -5.85 -0.81 -5.45
C PRO A 118 -6.02 -1.64 -4.16
N VAL A 119 -7.17 -2.24 -3.99
CA VAL A 119 -7.49 -3.09 -2.84
C VAL A 119 -7.91 -4.48 -3.28
N ILE A 120 -7.55 -5.46 -2.49
CA ILE A 120 -8.00 -6.83 -2.65
C ILE A 120 -9.03 -7.07 -1.55
N ALA A 121 -10.24 -7.45 -1.95
CA ALA A 121 -11.20 -7.96 -0.98
C ALA A 121 -10.56 -9.21 -0.37
N ASN A 122 -10.24 -9.12 0.90
CA ASN A 122 -9.90 -10.29 1.66
C ASN A 122 -11.17 -11.18 1.62
N SER A 123 -11.15 -12.23 0.82
CA SER A 123 -12.18 -13.23 0.88
C SER A 123 -12.03 -13.92 2.24
N GLY A 124 -12.47 -13.21 3.26
CA GLY A 124 -12.22 -13.49 4.66
C GLY A 124 -12.58 -14.91 5.02
N ARG A 125 -11.59 -15.76 5.02
CA ARG A 125 -11.53 -16.86 5.94
C ARG A 125 -10.62 -16.47 7.09
N VAL A 126 -11.14 -15.62 7.94
CA VAL A 126 -10.69 -15.58 9.31
C VAL A 126 -11.31 -16.83 9.96
N ARG A 127 -10.52 -17.82 10.14
CA ARG A 127 -10.80 -18.91 11.07
C ARG A 127 -9.90 -18.76 12.28
#